data_fa7fd6a65c88ef50a90b55738f7d876e
#
_entry.id   fa7fd6a65c88ef50a90b55738f7d876e
#
_cell.length_a   1.000
_cell.length_b   1.000
_cell.length_c   1.000
_cell.angle_alpha   90.00
_cell.angle_beta   90.00
_cell.angle_gamma   90.00
#
_symmetry.space_group_name_H-M   'P 1'
#
loop_
_entity.id
_entity.type
_entity.pdbx_description
1 polymer ?
#
loop_
_entity_poly.entity_id
_entity_poly.type
_entity_poly.pdbx_seq_one_letter_code
_entity_poly.pdbx_strand_id
1 'polypeptide(L)'
;MLLKNKLSSKKIIWDLNNDLPPEINNCSLLTSNFCIHWLNNPEKIIKNWLSKLIPGGFLIISYPTKDCFPEWKNACKKIDIEYSGLNFLCSKELLKDFKSTEIHYSEKFNYLENFEDVYKLFRSIKNVGAQSTNSKSKTVKELKEIQKFWPKNYNNTVNLSWAIDIQILKKL
;
A
#
# COMPACT_ATOMS: atom_id res chain seq x y z
N MET A 1 8.88 -33.21 11.79
CA MET A 1 7.46 -33.39 12.13
C MET A 1 6.78 -32.03 12.05
N LEU A 2 6.17 -31.71 10.89
CA LEU A 2 5.47 -30.45 10.69
C LEU A 2 4.10 -30.56 11.34
N LEU A 3 3.88 -29.88 12.46
CA LEU A 3 2.57 -29.71 13.05
C LEU A 3 1.64 -29.01 12.04
N LYS A 4 0.76 -29.77 11.40
CA LYS A 4 -0.39 -29.23 10.67
C LYS A 4 -1.38 -28.66 11.70
N ASN A 5 -1.10 -27.48 12.24
CA ASN A 5 -2.13 -26.70 12.91
C ASN A 5 -3.13 -26.29 11.83
N LYS A 6 -4.28 -26.96 11.79
CA LYS A 6 -5.48 -26.47 11.13
C LYS A 6 -5.94 -25.22 11.92
N LEU A 7 -5.34 -24.07 11.65
CA LEU A 7 -5.92 -22.78 12.03
C LEU A 7 -7.27 -22.72 11.30
N SER A 8 -8.36 -22.89 12.02
CA SER A 8 -9.70 -22.66 11.50
C SER A 8 -9.84 -21.15 11.27
N SER A 9 -9.46 -20.68 10.06
CA SER A 9 -9.63 -19.28 9.71
C SER A 9 -11.07 -19.04 9.29
N LYS A 10 -11.81 -18.29 10.09
CA LYS A 10 -13.12 -17.75 9.69
C LYS A 10 -12.86 -16.68 8.63
N LYS A 11 -13.43 -16.86 7.43
CA LYS A 11 -13.39 -15.85 6.37
C LYS A 11 -14.68 -15.05 6.40
N ILE A 12 -14.55 -13.72 6.38
CA ILE A 12 -15.66 -12.78 6.34
C ILE A 12 -15.46 -11.88 5.12
N ILE A 13 -16.47 -11.77 4.27
CA ILE A 13 -16.50 -10.78 3.19
C ILE A 13 -17.07 -9.49 3.79
N TRP A 14 -16.29 -8.41 3.79
CA TRP A 14 -16.64 -7.17 4.45
C TRP A 14 -16.04 -5.96 3.73
N ASP A 15 -16.79 -4.85 3.68
CA ASP A 15 -16.25 -3.57 3.23
C ASP A 15 -15.62 -2.82 4.40
N LEU A 16 -14.31 -2.72 4.41
CA LEU A 16 -13.53 -2.07 5.48
C LEU A 16 -13.75 -0.54 5.55
N ASN A 17 -14.40 0.08 4.55
CA ASN A 17 -14.85 1.47 4.68
C ASN A 17 -15.97 1.63 5.72
N ASN A 18 -16.65 0.55 6.07
CA ASN A 18 -17.62 0.47 7.16
C ASN A 18 -17.00 0.04 8.50
N ASP A 19 -15.66 0.24 8.66
CA ASP A 19 -14.89 -0.23 9.82
C ASP A 19 -14.74 -1.77 9.87
N LEU A 20 -14.37 -2.33 11.01
CA LEU A 20 -14.33 -3.80 11.23
C LEU A 20 -15.72 -4.36 11.50
N PRO A 21 -15.94 -5.65 11.18
CA PRO A 21 -17.18 -6.33 11.57
C PRO A 21 -17.47 -6.14 13.07
N PRO A 22 -18.75 -5.96 13.48
CA PRO A 22 -19.12 -5.66 14.87
C PRO A 22 -18.64 -6.70 15.89
N GLU A 23 -18.50 -7.95 15.46
CA GLU A 23 -18.00 -9.03 16.31
C GLU A 23 -16.50 -8.96 16.61
N ILE A 24 -15.73 -8.12 15.87
CA ILE A 24 -14.29 -7.95 16.07
C ILE A 24 -14.06 -6.92 17.18
N ASN A 25 -13.83 -7.41 18.38
CA ASN A 25 -13.54 -6.60 19.56
C ASN A 25 -12.59 -7.34 20.50
N ASN A 26 -11.92 -6.60 21.38
CA ASN A 26 -11.02 -7.14 22.40
C ASN A 26 -9.91 -8.02 21.82
N CYS A 27 -9.38 -7.64 20.66
CA CYS A 27 -8.28 -8.36 20.02
C CYS A 27 -6.95 -7.99 20.70
N SER A 28 -6.04 -8.96 20.82
CA SER A 28 -4.65 -8.67 21.22
C SER A 28 -3.79 -8.23 20.05
N LEU A 29 -4.18 -8.61 18.83
CA LEU A 29 -3.47 -8.29 17.60
C LEU A 29 -4.44 -8.10 16.44
N LEU A 30 -4.25 -7.00 15.71
CA LEU A 30 -4.81 -6.76 14.38
C LEU A 30 -3.66 -6.54 13.39
N THR A 31 -3.80 -7.06 12.18
CA THR A 31 -2.82 -6.85 11.12
C THR A 31 -3.50 -6.43 9.83
N SER A 32 -2.89 -5.50 9.11
CA SER A 32 -3.34 -5.06 7.79
C SER A 32 -2.15 -4.87 6.88
N ASN A 33 -2.12 -5.62 5.78
CA ASN A 33 -1.05 -5.56 4.80
C ASN A 33 -1.60 -5.07 3.46
N PHE A 34 -1.04 -3.97 2.93
CA PHE A 34 -1.39 -3.38 1.64
C PHE A 34 -2.91 -3.15 1.44
N CYS A 35 -3.61 -2.70 2.48
CA CYS A 35 -5.05 -2.50 2.47
C CYS A 35 -5.45 -1.03 2.70
N ILE A 36 -4.81 -0.33 3.65
CA ILE A 36 -5.29 0.97 4.13
C ILE A 36 -5.30 2.08 3.07
N HIS A 37 -4.48 1.99 2.02
CA HIS A 37 -4.46 2.96 0.92
C HIS A 37 -5.68 2.86 -0.03
N TRP A 38 -6.53 1.86 0.15
CA TRP A 38 -7.81 1.72 -0.54
C TRP A 38 -8.99 2.31 0.24
N LEU A 39 -8.76 2.70 1.49
CA LEU A 39 -9.81 3.21 2.36
C LEU A 39 -10.06 4.70 2.13
N ASN A 40 -11.33 5.10 2.18
CA ASN A 40 -11.73 6.50 1.96
C ASN A 40 -11.24 7.43 3.07
N ASN A 41 -11.15 6.95 4.31
CA ASN A 41 -10.69 7.72 5.46
C ASN A 41 -9.80 6.86 6.37
N PRO A 42 -8.56 6.57 5.91
CA PRO A 42 -7.67 5.64 6.59
C PRO A 42 -7.29 6.07 8.01
N GLU A 43 -7.11 7.37 8.27
CA GLU A 43 -6.78 7.89 9.60
C GLU A 43 -7.85 7.53 10.64
N LYS A 44 -9.12 7.78 10.31
CA LYS A 44 -10.26 7.45 11.17
C LYS A 44 -10.38 5.94 11.38
N ILE A 45 -10.24 5.19 10.31
CA ILE A 45 -10.38 3.72 10.35
C ILE A 45 -9.29 3.10 11.20
N ILE A 46 -8.03 3.54 11.09
CA ILE A 46 -6.93 3.06 11.93
C ILE A 46 -7.18 3.36 13.41
N LYS A 47 -7.70 4.56 13.74
CA LYS A 47 -8.09 4.90 15.12
C LYS A 47 -9.18 3.96 15.64
N ASN A 48 -10.18 3.68 14.82
CA ASN A 48 -11.24 2.74 15.19
C ASN A 48 -10.67 1.33 15.40
N TRP A 49 -9.79 0.85 14.53
CA TRP A 49 -9.14 -0.45 14.68
C TRP A 49 -8.30 -0.54 15.95
N LEU A 50 -7.56 0.53 16.27
CA LEU A 50 -6.81 0.59 17.53
C LEU A 50 -7.76 0.52 18.75
N SER A 51 -8.94 1.12 18.68
CA SER A 51 -9.95 1.06 19.75
C SER A 51 -10.48 -0.36 20.01
N LYS A 52 -10.47 -1.24 18.98
CA LYS A 52 -10.92 -2.63 19.07
C LYS A 52 -9.93 -3.58 19.74
N LEU A 53 -8.73 -3.10 20.03
CA LEU A 53 -7.74 -3.88 20.76
C LEU A 53 -8.00 -3.85 22.28
N ILE A 54 -7.50 -4.84 22.99
CA ILE A 54 -7.35 -4.78 24.44
C ILE A 54 -6.23 -3.77 24.82
N PRO A 55 -6.21 -3.22 26.05
CA PRO A 55 -5.05 -2.47 26.51
C PRO A 55 -3.76 -3.29 26.36
N GLY A 56 -2.71 -2.68 25.83
CA GLY A 56 -1.45 -3.36 25.49
C GLY A 56 -1.46 -4.15 24.18
N GLY A 57 -2.60 -4.26 23.49
CA GLY A 57 -2.69 -4.92 22.19
C GLY A 57 -2.04 -4.13 21.06
N PHE A 58 -1.72 -4.79 19.94
CA PHE A 58 -0.98 -4.23 18.81
C PHE A 58 -1.79 -4.21 17.52
N LEU A 59 -1.65 -3.12 16.78
CA LEU A 59 -2.07 -2.99 15.38
C LEU A 59 -0.82 -2.88 14.51
N ILE A 60 -0.63 -3.83 13.59
CA ILE A 60 0.47 -3.83 12.61
C ILE A 60 -0.11 -3.49 11.26
N ILE A 61 0.40 -2.42 10.64
CA ILE A 61 -0.01 -2.00 9.31
C ILE A 61 1.20 -1.85 8.40
N SER A 62 1.07 -2.29 7.15
CA SER A 62 2.02 -1.99 6.09
C SER A 62 1.30 -1.41 4.88
N TYR A 63 1.89 -0.40 4.26
CA TYR A 63 1.27 0.31 3.15
C TYR A 63 2.31 1.00 2.26
N PRO A 64 2.02 1.14 0.94
CA PRO A 64 2.83 1.93 0.04
C PRO A 64 2.67 3.41 0.35
N THR A 65 3.77 4.16 0.24
CA THR A 65 3.80 5.60 0.52
C THR A 65 3.86 6.43 -0.75
N LYS A 66 3.67 7.74 -0.61
CA LYS A 66 3.80 8.71 -1.71
C LYS A 66 5.14 8.66 -2.46
N ASP A 67 6.17 8.06 -1.84
CA ASP A 67 7.51 7.93 -2.41
C ASP A 67 7.62 6.72 -3.38
N CYS A 68 6.55 5.91 -3.53
CA CYS A 68 6.49 4.83 -4.53
C CYS A 68 6.54 5.35 -5.96
N PHE A 69 7.13 4.54 -6.84
CA PHE A 69 7.09 4.68 -8.30
C PHE A 69 7.73 5.97 -8.83
N PRO A 70 8.89 6.40 -8.32
CA PRO A 70 9.55 7.61 -8.82
C PRO A 70 9.88 7.51 -10.30
N GLU A 71 10.19 6.32 -10.83
CA GLU A 71 10.48 6.08 -12.25
C GLU A 71 9.29 6.46 -13.13
N TRP A 72 8.09 6.00 -12.75
CA TRP A 72 6.85 6.29 -13.48
C TRP A 72 6.50 7.77 -13.41
N LYS A 73 6.54 8.36 -12.21
CA LYS A 73 6.27 9.79 -12.02
C LYS A 73 7.22 10.67 -12.85
N ASN A 74 8.51 10.33 -12.83
CA ASN A 74 9.52 11.07 -13.60
C ASN A 74 9.34 10.89 -15.11
N ALA A 75 9.01 9.70 -15.60
CA ALA A 75 8.73 9.46 -17.01
C ALA A 75 7.51 10.29 -17.47
N CYS A 76 6.42 10.29 -16.70
CA CYS A 76 5.24 11.10 -17.00
C CYS A 76 5.56 12.61 -17.02
N LYS A 77 6.33 13.09 -16.02
CA LYS A 77 6.74 14.50 -15.95
C LYS A 77 7.56 14.94 -17.15
N LYS A 78 8.47 14.09 -17.67
CA LYS A 78 9.30 14.40 -18.82
C LYS A 78 8.54 14.61 -20.13
N ILE A 79 7.38 14.05 -20.26
CA ILE A 79 6.53 14.09 -21.45
C ILE A 79 5.23 14.87 -21.24
N ASP A 80 5.14 15.58 -20.13
CA ASP A 80 3.97 16.40 -19.74
C ASP A 80 2.65 15.61 -19.77
N ILE A 81 2.68 14.37 -19.26
CA ILE A 81 1.52 13.51 -19.11
C ILE A 81 1.21 13.33 -17.61
N GLU A 82 -0.06 13.44 -17.27
CA GLU A 82 -0.52 13.21 -15.90
C GLU A 82 -0.17 11.79 -15.42
N TYR A 83 0.36 11.69 -14.20
CA TYR A 83 0.57 10.41 -13.54
C TYR A 83 -0.78 9.74 -13.26
N SER A 84 -0.97 8.51 -13.71
CA SER A 84 -2.24 7.78 -13.59
C SER A 84 -2.23 6.68 -12.53
N GLY A 85 -1.17 6.56 -11.74
CA GLY A 85 -1.13 5.66 -10.59
C GLY A 85 -1.87 6.23 -9.37
N LEU A 86 -2.02 5.40 -8.34
CA LEU A 86 -2.61 5.84 -7.08
C LEU A 86 -1.73 6.87 -6.37
N ASN A 87 -2.37 7.87 -5.80
CA ASN A 87 -1.73 8.80 -4.87
C ASN A 87 -1.72 8.14 -3.48
N PHE A 88 -0.58 7.56 -3.14
CA PHE A 88 -0.41 6.92 -1.84
C PHE A 88 -0.28 7.93 -0.71
N LEU A 89 -0.52 7.45 0.50
CA LEU A 89 -0.52 8.24 1.72
C LEU A 89 0.87 8.74 2.12
N CYS A 90 0.88 9.87 2.80
CA CYS A 90 2.05 10.32 3.55
C CYS A 90 1.92 9.84 5.00
N SER A 91 2.93 9.13 5.50
CA SER A 91 2.90 8.57 6.86
C SER A 91 2.76 9.64 7.93
N LYS A 92 3.37 10.82 7.73
CA LYS A 92 3.21 11.95 8.65
C LYS A 92 1.76 12.44 8.72
N GLU A 93 1.04 12.44 7.60
CA GLU A 93 -0.37 12.82 7.56
C GLU A 93 -1.24 11.74 8.18
N LEU A 94 -0.98 10.47 7.84
CA LEU A 94 -1.71 9.33 8.36
C LEU A 94 -1.64 9.21 9.89
N LEU A 95 -0.48 9.49 10.47
CA LEU A 95 -0.22 9.31 11.90
C LEU A 95 -0.22 10.61 12.70
N LYS A 96 -0.59 11.75 12.11
CA LYS A 96 -0.51 13.09 12.75
C LYS A 96 -1.25 13.18 14.08
N ASP A 97 -2.35 12.44 14.22
CA ASP A 97 -3.22 12.49 15.38
C ASP A 97 -2.93 11.37 16.39
N PHE A 98 -1.93 10.53 16.14
CA PHE A 98 -1.51 9.50 17.08
C PHE A 98 -0.44 10.04 18.02
N LYS A 99 -0.56 9.68 19.30
CA LYS A 99 0.47 10.03 20.30
C LYS A 99 1.75 9.26 20.00
N SER A 100 2.90 9.87 20.28
CA SER A 100 4.21 9.18 20.13
C SER A 100 4.30 7.89 20.95
N THR A 101 3.59 7.82 22.08
CA THR A 101 3.50 6.63 22.94
C THR A 101 2.67 5.50 22.35
N GLU A 102 1.80 5.79 21.38
CA GLU A 102 1.00 4.78 20.65
C GLU A 102 1.80 4.20 19.47
N ILE A 103 2.80 4.91 18.94
CA ILE A 103 3.67 4.44 17.87
C ILE A 103 4.80 3.63 18.49
N HIS A 104 4.64 2.30 18.51
CA HIS A 104 5.62 1.39 19.12
C HIS A 104 6.82 1.15 18.22
N TYR A 105 6.60 1.11 16.91
CA TYR A 105 7.64 0.90 15.90
C TYR A 105 7.26 1.52 14.58
N SER A 106 8.24 2.06 13.86
CA SER A 106 8.07 2.65 12.53
C SER A 106 9.31 2.40 11.68
N GLU A 107 9.13 1.78 10.52
CA GLU A 107 10.22 1.52 9.59
C GLU A 107 9.79 1.80 8.16
N LYS A 108 10.72 2.35 7.36
CA LYS A 108 10.60 2.44 5.91
C LYS A 108 11.36 1.29 5.26
N PHE A 109 10.69 0.58 4.41
CA PHE A 109 11.24 -0.48 3.60
C PHE A 109 11.18 -0.10 2.12
N ASN A 110 12.32 -0.16 1.43
CA ASN A 110 12.40 0.05 0.00
C ASN A 110 12.58 -1.29 -0.71
N TYR A 111 11.73 -1.55 -1.67
CA TYR A 111 11.78 -2.74 -2.50
C TYR A 111 11.87 -2.37 -3.97
N LEU A 112 12.74 -3.04 -4.69
CA LEU A 112 12.98 -2.83 -6.12
C LEU A 112 12.49 -4.05 -6.87
N GLU A 113 11.46 -3.87 -7.68
CA GLU A 113 10.92 -4.91 -8.56
C GLU A 113 11.48 -4.73 -9.96
N ASN A 114 11.98 -5.79 -10.59
CA ASN A 114 12.58 -5.74 -11.91
C ASN A 114 11.67 -6.37 -12.95
N PHE A 115 11.53 -5.71 -14.10
CA PHE A 115 10.71 -6.17 -15.22
C PHE A 115 11.52 -6.11 -16.52
N GLU A 116 11.20 -6.97 -17.45
CA GLU A 116 11.80 -7.00 -18.77
C GLU A 116 11.55 -5.69 -19.55
N ASP A 117 10.32 -5.15 -19.44
CA ASP A 117 9.92 -3.89 -20.03
C ASP A 117 8.75 -3.22 -19.28
N VAL A 118 8.43 -1.99 -19.66
CA VAL A 118 7.35 -1.21 -19.05
C VAL A 118 5.96 -1.83 -19.29
N TYR A 119 5.76 -2.55 -20.39
CA TYR A 119 4.46 -3.21 -20.66
C TYR A 119 4.22 -4.39 -19.73
N LYS A 120 5.27 -5.21 -19.48
CA LYS A 120 5.19 -6.29 -18.49
C LYS A 120 4.95 -5.76 -17.08
N LEU A 121 5.59 -4.63 -16.73
CA LEU A 121 5.35 -3.92 -15.49
C LEU A 121 3.88 -3.48 -15.36
N PHE A 122 3.33 -2.76 -16.33
CA PHE A 122 1.93 -2.33 -16.27
C PHE A 122 0.94 -3.50 -16.29
N ARG A 123 1.27 -4.59 -16.99
CA ARG A 123 0.47 -5.82 -16.96
C ARG A 123 0.46 -6.44 -15.56
N SER A 124 1.57 -6.43 -14.84
CA SER A 124 1.66 -6.91 -13.46
C SER A 124 0.74 -6.10 -12.54
N ILE A 125 0.85 -4.76 -12.58
CA ILE A 125 -0.04 -3.86 -11.82
C ILE A 125 -1.51 -4.12 -12.15
N LYS A 126 -1.83 -4.33 -13.42
CA LYS A 126 -3.17 -4.68 -13.88
C LYS A 126 -3.68 -5.98 -13.27
N ASN A 127 -2.87 -7.01 -13.24
CA ASN A 127 -3.24 -8.34 -12.78
C ASN A 127 -3.55 -8.40 -11.28
N VAL A 128 -2.96 -7.52 -10.46
CA VAL A 128 -3.28 -7.41 -9.03
C VAL A 128 -4.50 -6.53 -8.74
N GLY A 129 -5.24 -6.11 -9.78
CA GLY A 129 -6.47 -5.32 -9.62
C GLY A 129 -6.24 -3.84 -9.31
N ALA A 130 -5.01 -3.36 -9.35
CA ALA A 130 -4.65 -1.96 -9.05
C ALA A 130 -5.00 -0.97 -10.18
N GLN A 131 -6.00 -1.29 -11.01
CA GLN A 131 -6.45 -0.46 -12.13
C GLN A 131 -7.49 0.59 -11.73
N SER A 132 -8.09 0.45 -10.55
CA SER A 132 -9.18 1.31 -10.10
C SER A 132 -8.64 2.68 -9.67
N THR A 133 -8.19 3.45 -10.64
CA THR A 133 -7.88 4.87 -10.45
C THR A 133 -8.98 5.69 -11.12
N ASN A 134 -9.33 6.83 -10.54
CA ASN A 134 -10.26 7.80 -11.15
C ASN A 134 -9.63 8.51 -12.37
N SER A 135 -8.39 8.17 -12.73
CA SER A 135 -7.67 8.74 -13.87
C SER A 135 -8.05 8.03 -15.17
N LYS A 136 -8.05 8.78 -16.28
CA LYS A 136 -8.30 8.22 -17.63
C LYS A 136 -7.25 7.16 -17.96
N SER A 137 -7.70 6.07 -18.57
CA SER A 137 -6.81 5.04 -19.11
C SER A 137 -5.82 5.66 -20.10
N LYS A 138 -4.55 5.29 -20.01
CA LYS A 138 -3.53 5.75 -20.94
C LYS A 138 -3.72 5.12 -22.32
N THR A 139 -3.55 5.93 -23.36
CA THR A 139 -3.54 5.46 -24.75
C THR A 139 -2.28 4.66 -25.02
N VAL A 140 -2.30 3.84 -26.08
CA VAL A 140 -1.12 3.10 -26.54
C VAL A 140 0.05 4.05 -26.90
N LYS A 141 -0.27 5.23 -27.45
CA LYS A 141 0.72 6.26 -27.78
C LYS A 141 1.41 6.78 -26.51
N GLU A 142 0.64 7.14 -25.49
CA GLU A 142 1.17 7.61 -24.20
C GLU A 142 2.03 6.53 -23.51
N LEU A 143 1.62 5.27 -23.53
CA LEU A 143 2.42 4.17 -22.98
C LEU A 143 3.74 3.99 -23.69
N LYS A 144 3.77 4.13 -25.03
CA LYS A 144 5.03 4.11 -25.82
C LYS A 144 5.95 5.27 -25.45
N GLU A 145 5.40 6.47 -25.25
CA GLU A 145 6.20 7.63 -24.83
C GLU A 145 6.73 7.45 -23.40
N ILE A 146 5.91 6.99 -22.45
CA ILE A 146 6.35 6.66 -21.08
C ILE A 146 7.52 5.67 -21.12
N GLN A 147 7.44 4.61 -21.97
CA GLN A 147 8.49 3.61 -22.09
C GLN A 147 9.83 4.20 -22.57
N LYS A 148 9.82 5.18 -23.47
CA LYS A 148 11.04 5.82 -23.96
C LYS A 148 11.80 6.56 -22.86
N PHE A 149 11.07 7.17 -21.92
CA PHE A 149 11.64 7.98 -20.85
C PHE A 149 11.79 7.24 -19.52
N TRP A 150 11.37 5.96 -19.47
CA TRP A 150 11.59 5.12 -18.30
C TRP A 150 13.08 4.79 -18.15
N PRO A 151 13.67 4.95 -16.95
CA PRO A 151 15.08 4.61 -16.76
C PRO A 151 15.30 3.11 -16.94
N LYS A 152 16.33 2.77 -17.72
CA LYS A 152 16.70 1.39 -18.00
C LYS A 152 17.97 1.01 -17.27
N ASN A 153 18.04 -0.25 -16.85
CA ASN A 153 19.22 -0.88 -16.29
C ASN A 153 20.23 -1.27 -17.38
N TYR A 154 21.43 -1.69 -16.98
CA TYR A 154 22.48 -2.18 -17.87
C TYR A 154 22.01 -3.31 -18.80
N ASN A 155 21.12 -4.17 -18.32
CA ASN A 155 20.53 -5.28 -19.08
C ASN A 155 19.30 -4.86 -19.89
N ASN A 156 19.08 -3.57 -20.11
CA ASN A 156 17.91 -3.01 -20.81
C ASN A 156 16.55 -3.32 -20.13
N THR A 157 16.57 -3.82 -18.88
CA THR A 157 15.39 -4.03 -18.05
C THR A 157 14.95 -2.73 -17.33
N VAL A 158 13.76 -2.73 -16.77
CA VAL A 158 13.19 -1.58 -16.06
C VAL A 158 12.89 -1.95 -14.61
N ASN A 159 13.06 -0.99 -13.72
CA ASN A 159 12.73 -1.15 -12.30
C ASN A 159 11.46 -0.39 -11.94
N LEU A 160 10.78 -0.89 -10.93
CA LEU A 160 9.71 -0.20 -10.20
C LEU A 160 10.08 -0.16 -8.73
N SER A 161 10.29 1.03 -8.20
CA SER A 161 10.65 1.24 -6.80
C SER A 161 9.41 1.38 -5.93
N TRP A 162 9.33 0.53 -4.91
CA TRP A 162 8.33 0.60 -3.84
C TRP A 162 8.96 1.24 -2.61
N ALA A 163 8.25 2.18 -2.00
CA ALA A 163 8.54 2.71 -0.68
C ALA A 163 7.38 2.33 0.24
N ILE A 164 7.64 1.45 1.18
CA ILE A 164 6.64 0.84 2.04
C ILE A 164 6.92 1.28 3.47
N ASP A 165 5.91 1.76 4.16
CA ASP A 165 5.99 2.00 5.60
C ASP A 165 5.37 0.83 6.35
N ILE A 166 6.04 0.42 7.42
CA ILE A 166 5.57 -0.56 8.40
C ILE A 166 5.42 0.18 9.73
N GLN A 167 4.23 0.13 10.30
CA GLN A 167 3.91 0.76 11.57
C GLN A 167 3.35 -0.26 12.54
N ILE A 168 3.84 -0.25 13.77
CA ILE A 168 3.26 -1.00 14.88
C ILE A 168 2.73 0.02 15.88
N LEU A 169 1.41 0.03 16.02
CA LEU A 169 0.71 0.87 16.99
C LEU A 169 0.31 0.02 18.18
N LYS A 170 0.47 0.56 19.40
CA LYS A 170 0.10 -0.10 20.65
C LYS A 170 -1.05 0.66 21.29
N LYS A 171 -2.11 -0.05 21.67
CA LYS A 171 -3.17 0.53 22.49
C LYS A 171 -2.65 0.75 23.92
N LEU A 172 -2.77 1.96 24.41
CA LEU A 172 -2.45 2.33 25.78
C LEU A 172 -3.53 1.90 26.76
#